data_7b5a481350caaf3392a32ed378b293cc
#
_entry.id   7b5a481350caaf3392a32ed378b293cc
#
_cell.length_a   1.000
_cell.length_b   1.000
_cell.length_c   1.000
_cell.angle_alpha   90.00
_cell.angle_beta   90.00
_cell.angle_gamma   90.00
#
_symmetry.space_group_name_H-M   'P 1'
#
loop_
_entity.id
_entity.type
_entity.pdbx_description
1 polymer ?
#
loop_
_entity_poly.entity_id
_entity_poly.type
_entity_poly.pdbx_seq_one_letter_code
_entity_poly.pdbx_strand_id
1 'polypeptide(L)'
;MSEVMQIPELIDRVEELLSLPDVVIRANELIDSEEADIDDIAEVIALDPSLSAQLLKLDNSAVYSFPSKIETISRAIMVTGVNELRSLIMSASAVAVFNRIAPDIIDMDDFWFRSVYVGLAAKQVSGDRRKAEKMFLMGLLHDVGKIVLFSRDVDSANRILAEARTSSKKLYEIERDVLGYTISEVSAALLESWGLA
;
A
#
# COMPACT_ATOMS: atom_id res chain seq x y z
N MET A 1 -21.75 -23.51 -10.63
CA MET A 1 -21.21 -22.15 -10.86
C MET A 1 -21.04 -21.56 -9.47
N SER A 2 -19.81 -21.37 -9.02
CA SER A 2 -19.58 -20.66 -7.76
C SER A 2 -20.09 -19.23 -7.92
N GLU A 3 -20.85 -18.74 -6.95
CA GLU A 3 -21.32 -17.36 -6.92
C GLU A 3 -20.11 -16.44 -6.82
N VAL A 4 -20.01 -15.45 -7.71
CA VAL A 4 -18.91 -14.50 -7.71
C VAL A 4 -19.07 -13.58 -6.51
N MET A 5 -18.03 -13.52 -5.68
CA MET A 5 -18.01 -12.69 -4.47
C MET A 5 -18.06 -11.21 -4.84
N GLN A 6 -18.92 -10.44 -4.18
CA GLN A 6 -19.01 -8.99 -4.42
C GLN A 6 -17.90 -8.23 -3.68
N ILE A 7 -17.52 -7.03 -4.19
CA ILE A 7 -16.44 -6.24 -3.59
C ILE A 7 -16.62 -6.00 -2.09
N PRO A 8 -17.80 -5.58 -1.56
CA PRO A 8 -17.96 -5.39 -0.12
C PRO A 8 -17.69 -6.66 0.68
N GLU A 9 -18.21 -7.80 0.24
CA GLU A 9 -17.99 -9.10 0.89
C GLU A 9 -16.50 -9.51 0.83
N LEU A 10 -15.83 -9.20 -0.27
CA LEU A 10 -14.40 -9.47 -0.43
C LEU A 10 -13.57 -8.63 0.55
N ILE A 11 -13.91 -7.35 0.71
CA ILE A 11 -13.24 -6.44 1.65
C ILE A 11 -13.51 -6.88 3.10
N ASP A 12 -14.75 -7.14 3.49
CA ASP A 12 -15.12 -7.61 4.84
C ASP A 12 -14.33 -8.85 5.25
N ARG A 13 -14.16 -9.81 4.34
CA ARG A 13 -13.40 -11.05 4.60
C ARG A 13 -11.91 -10.86 4.82
N VAL A 14 -11.36 -9.76 4.37
CA VAL A 14 -9.93 -9.46 4.51
C VAL A 14 -9.66 -8.31 5.48
N GLU A 15 -10.68 -7.59 5.91
CA GLU A 15 -10.53 -6.39 6.75
C GLU A 15 -9.75 -6.68 8.04
N GLU A 16 -10.08 -7.76 8.77
CA GLU A 16 -9.32 -8.16 9.96
C GLU A 16 -7.85 -8.49 9.66
N LEU A 17 -7.58 -9.05 8.47
CA LEU A 17 -6.24 -9.45 8.07
C LEU A 17 -5.43 -8.29 7.48
N LEU A 18 -6.12 -7.32 6.89
CA LEU A 18 -5.56 -6.15 6.22
C LEU A 18 -5.66 -4.88 7.07
N SER A 19 -6.13 -4.98 8.33
CA SER A 19 -6.12 -3.83 9.23
C SER A 19 -4.70 -3.30 9.39
N LEU A 20 -4.57 -1.99 9.25
CA LEU A 20 -3.32 -1.31 9.57
C LEU A 20 -3.02 -1.47 11.07
N PRO A 21 -1.75 -1.63 11.46
CA PRO A 21 -1.38 -1.63 12.87
C PRO A 21 -1.86 -0.37 13.59
N ASP A 22 -2.32 -0.51 14.84
CA ASP A 22 -2.80 0.62 15.65
C ASP A 22 -1.80 1.78 15.71
N VAL A 23 -0.52 1.47 15.75
CA VAL A 23 0.55 2.48 15.74
C VAL A 23 0.53 3.34 14.49
N VAL A 24 0.17 2.77 13.35
CA VAL A 24 0.07 3.48 12.06
C VAL A 24 -1.15 4.39 12.04
N ILE A 25 -2.28 3.88 12.52
CA ILE A 25 -3.52 4.66 12.63
C ILE A 25 -3.29 5.88 13.53
N ARG A 26 -2.73 5.65 14.73
CA ARG A 26 -2.44 6.73 15.69
C ARG A 26 -1.41 7.73 15.17
N ALA A 27 -0.36 7.26 14.48
CA ALA A 27 0.62 8.15 13.88
C ALA A 27 -0.02 9.04 12.80
N ASN A 28 -0.93 8.50 11.98
CA ASN A 28 -1.66 9.28 10.98
C ASN A 28 -2.61 10.30 11.63
N GLU A 29 -3.31 9.94 12.70
CA GLU A 29 -4.16 10.87 13.46
C GLU A 29 -3.36 12.06 14.02
N LEU A 30 -2.17 11.80 14.59
CA LEU A 30 -1.27 12.85 15.06
C LEU A 30 -0.76 13.73 13.92
N ILE A 31 -0.42 13.13 12.78
CA ILE A 31 0.02 13.87 11.58
C ILE A 31 -1.08 14.82 11.08
N ASP A 32 -2.35 14.47 11.24
CA ASP A 32 -3.48 15.30 10.83
C ASP A 32 -3.90 16.30 11.92
N SER A 33 -3.37 16.17 13.13
CA SER A 33 -3.64 17.08 14.25
C SER A 33 -2.80 18.36 14.15
N GLU A 34 -3.44 19.51 14.31
CA GLU A 34 -2.72 20.79 14.41
C GLU A 34 -2.02 20.98 15.77
N GLU A 35 -2.35 20.16 16.78
CA GLU A 35 -1.84 20.27 18.14
C GLU A 35 -0.63 19.36 18.41
N ALA A 36 -0.43 18.32 17.58
CA ALA A 36 0.64 17.36 17.75
C ALA A 36 1.98 17.88 17.22
N ASP A 37 3.05 17.65 17.97
CA ASP A 37 4.39 17.95 17.54
C ASP A 37 5.14 16.71 16.98
N ILE A 38 6.37 16.93 16.53
CA ILE A 38 7.21 15.88 15.95
C ILE A 38 7.53 14.80 16.97
N ASP A 39 7.69 15.17 18.23
CA ASP A 39 8.07 14.23 19.28
C ASP A 39 6.90 13.33 19.65
N ASP A 40 5.65 13.84 19.65
CA ASP A 40 4.44 13.04 19.83
C ASP A 40 4.33 11.93 18.77
N ILE A 41 4.55 12.29 17.51
CA ILE A 41 4.53 11.35 16.38
C ILE A 41 5.64 10.30 16.54
N ALA A 42 6.84 10.76 16.91
CA ALA A 42 8.00 9.88 17.09
C ALA A 42 7.80 8.88 18.25
N GLU A 43 7.20 9.31 19.36
CA GLU A 43 6.89 8.45 20.50
C GLU A 43 5.92 7.32 20.10
N VAL A 44 4.85 7.64 19.35
CA VAL A 44 3.91 6.64 18.86
C VAL A 44 4.60 5.64 17.94
N ILE A 45 5.41 6.09 16.99
CA ILE A 45 6.14 5.21 16.07
C ILE A 45 7.14 4.32 16.84
N ALA A 46 7.76 4.83 17.89
CA ALA A 46 8.73 4.10 18.72
C ALA A 46 8.08 2.92 19.49
N LEU A 47 6.75 2.89 19.63
CA LEU A 47 6.03 1.75 20.20
C LEU A 47 6.12 0.48 19.33
N ASP A 48 6.42 0.62 18.03
CA ASP A 48 6.67 -0.50 17.13
C ASP A 48 8.16 -0.55 16.72
N PRO A 49 8.97 -1.42 17.35
CA PRO A 49 10.38 -1.54 17.01
C PRO A 49 10.64 -1.97 15.56
N SER A 50 9.73 -2.76 14.97
CA SER A 50 9.86 -3.22 13.57
C SER A 50 9.67 -2.06 12.60
N LEU A 51 8.62 -1.27 12.80
CA LEU A 51 8.34 -0.07 12.01
C LEU A 51 9.47 0.95 12.16
N SER A 52 9.91 1.22 13.39
CA SER A 52 11.04 2.10 13.69
C SER A 52 12.32 1.69 12.95
N ALA A 53 12.67 0.40 12.99
CA ALA A 53 13.84 -0.11 12.30
C ALA A 53 13.73 0.02 10.77
N GLN A 54 12.55 -0.22 10.22
CA GLN A 54 12.30 -0.07 8.77
C GLN A 54 12.42 1.40 8.35
N LEU A 55 11.83 2.33 9.09
CA LEU A 55 11.93 3.76 8.81
C LEU A 55 13.39 4.25 8.84
N LEU A 56 14.12 3.94 9.92
CA LEU A 56 15.53 4.34 10.03
C LEU A 56 16.40 3.71 8.94
N LYS A 57 16.09 2.48 8.50
CA LYS A 57 16.78 1.83 7.39
C LYS A 57 16.51 2.53 6.06
N LEU A 58 15.27 2.93 5.82
CA LEU A 58 14.87 3.66 4.61
C LEU A 58 15.52 5.04 4.55
N ASP A 59 15.45 5.81 5.64
CA ASP A 59 16.05 7.14 5.72
C ASP A 59 17.59 7.11 5.57
N ASN A 60 18.24 6.05 6.05
CA ASN A 60 19.68 5.86 5.89
C ASN A 60 20.04 5.17 4.55
N SER A 61 19.08 4.93 3.67
CA SER A 61 19.35 4.36 2.36
C SER A 61 20.03 5.36 1.41
N ALA A 62 20.67 4.82 0.36
CA ALA A 62 21.31 5.65 -0.67
C ALA A 62 20.32 6.57 -1.42
N VAL A 63 19.02 6.28 -1.34
CA VAL A 63 17.96 7.08 -1.98
C VAL A 63 17.89 8.48 -1.38
N TYR A 64 18.01 8.60 -0.06
CA TYR A 64 17.95 9.89 0.63
C TYR A 64 19.28 10.59 0.75
N SER A 65 20.39 9.85 0.69
CA SER A 65 21.78 10.39 0.65
C SER A 65 22.07 11.50 1.67
N PHE A 66 21.56 11.37 2.91
CA PHE A 66 21.80 12.36 3.94
C PHE A 66 23.28 12.38 4.36
N PRO A 67 23.84 13.56 4.67
CA PRO A 67 25.27 13.72 4.98
C PRO A 67 25.67 13.08 6.31
N SER A 68 24.71 12.74 7.18
CA SER A 68 24.94 12.07 8.46
C SER A 68 23.91 10.99 8.70
N LYS A 69 24.29 9.95 9.44
CA LYS A 69 23.39 8.86 9.82
C LYS A 69 22.25 9.39 10.69
N ILE A 70 21.04 8.94 10.39
CA ILE A 70 19.83 9.22 11.15
C ILE A 70 19.65 8.09 12.16
N GLU A 71 19.58 8.44 13.45
CA GLU A 71 19.56 7.46 14.54
C GLU A 71 18.25 7.53 15.37
N THR A 72 17.43 8.57 15.17
CA THR A 72 16.17 8.76 15.89
C THR A 72 15.01 9.05 14.94
N ILE A 73 13.82 8.65 15.33
CA ILE A 73 12.58 8.91 14.55
C ILE A 73 12.31 10.41 14.45
N SER A 74 12.45 11.18 15.55
CA SER A 74 12.28 12.64 15.51
C SER A 74 13.25 13.28 14.49
N ARG A 75 14.50 12.80 14.42
CA ARG A 75 15.45 13.30 13.44
C ARG A 75 15.07 12.91 12.01
N ALA A 76 14.56 11.69 11.81
CA ALA A 76 14.01 11.24 10.54
C ALA A 76 12.90 12.19 10.07
N ILE A 77 11.92 12.47 10.93
CA ILE A 77 10.79 13.37 10.63
C ILE A 77 11.27 14.78 10.26
N MET A 78 12.23 15.33 11.04
CA MET A 78 12.75 16.68 10.77
C MET A 78 13.45 16.82 9.43
N VAL A 79 14.10 15.76 8.95
CA VAL A 79 14.88 15.79 7.72
C VAL A 79 14.04 15.42 6.50
N THR A 80 13.18 14.42 6.65
CA THR A 80 12.34 13.88 5.58
C THR A 80 11.04 14.69 5.44
N GLY A 81 10.49 15.15 6.56
CA GLY A 81 9.21 15.85 6.63
C GLY A 81 8.04 14.91 6.90
N VAL A 82 6.99 15.46 7.50
CA VAL A 82 5.83 14.71 8.01
C VAL A 82 5.06 13.98 6.90
N ASN A 83 4.91 14.60 5.73
CA ASN A 83 4.17 14.00 4.61
C ASN A 83 4.92 12.80 3.99
N GLU A 84 6.23 12.92 3.85
CA GLU A 84 7.08 11.81 3.38
C GLU A 84 7.06 10.66 4.40
N LEU A 85 7.16 11.00 5.71
CA LEU A 85 7.04 10.01 6.79
C LEU A 85 5.73 9.25 6.70
N ARG A 86 4.59 9.94 6.53
CA ARG A 86 3.28 9.30 6.34
C ARG A 86 3.33 8.26 5.22
N SER A 87 3.83 8.64 4.06
CA SER A 87 3.94 7.73 2.91
C SER A 87 4.83 6.53 3.20
N LEU A 88 5.94 6.72 3.93
CA LEU A 88 6.84 5.63 4.32
C LEU A 88 6.18 4.67 5.31
N ILE A 89 5.51 5.17 6.34
CA ILE A 89 4.77 4.37 7.32
C ILE A 89 3.69 3.54 6.63
N MET A 90 2.87 4.18 5.81
CA MET A 90 1.79 3.53 5.08
C MET A 90 2.33 2.46 4.12
N SER A 91 3.38 2.78 3.37
CA SER A 91 4.03 1.85 2.44
C SER A 91 4.60 0.63 3.16
N ALA A 92 5.37 0.84 4.23
CA ALA A 92 5.98 -0.24 5.01
C ALA A 92 4.91 -1.16 5.61
N SER A 93 3.84 -0.58 6.16
CA SER A 93 2.74 -1.32 6.76
C SER A 93 1.94 -2.10 5.73
N ALA A 94 1.62 -1.49 4.58
CA ALA A 94 0.94 -2.17 3.48
C ALA A 94 1.74 -3.39 2.99
N VAL A 95 3.04 -3.21 2.73
CA VAL A 95 3.92 -4.32 2.32
C VAL A 95 3.89 -5.45 3.35
N ALA A 96 4.02 -5.13 4.64
CA ALA A 96 4.01 -6.14 5.70
C ALA A 96 2.66 -6.88 5.80
N VAL A 97 1.56 -6.17 5.66
CA VAL A 97 0.20 -6.73 5.70
C VAL A 97 -0.05 -7.63 4.50
N PHE A 98 0.20 -7.14 3.29
CA PHE A 98 -0.06 -7.91 2.07
C PHE A 98 0.85 -9.13 1.93
N ASN A 99 2.10 -9.07 2.38
CA ASN A 99 2.99 -10.24 2.37
C ASN A 99 2.49 -11.39 3.25
N ARG A 100 1.70 -11.10 4.29
CA ARG A 100 1.11 -12.14 5.16
C ARG A 100 0.00 -12.94 4.48
N ILE A 101 -0.71 -12.33 3.54
CA ILE A 101 -1.85 -12.95 2.84
C ILE A 101 -1.54 -13.29 1.39
N ALA A 102 -0.32 -13.01 0.94
CA ALA A 102 0.07 -13.23 -0.44
C ALA A 102 -0.11 -14.70 -0.84
N PRO A 103 -0.82 -14.99 -1.92
CA PRO A 103 -0.94 -16.35 -2.43
C PRO A 103 0.33 -16.76 -3.19
N ASP A 104 0.66 -18.05 -3.18
CA ASP A 104 1.84 -18.61 -3.88
C ASP A 104 1.86 -18.33 -5.39
N ILE A 105 0.71 -18.01 -5.97
CA ILE A 105 0.57 -17.68 -7.40
C ILE A 105 1.13 -16.29 -7.78
N ILE A 106 1.39 -15.43 -6.80
CA ILE A 106 1.96 -14.09 -7.01
C ILE A 106 3.41 -14.08 -6.56
N ASP A 107 4.33 -13.75 -7.47
CA ASP A 107 5.69 -13.37 -7.09
C ASP A 107 5.65 -11.97 -6.44
N MET A 108 5.82 -11.95 -5.12
CA MET A 108 5.70 -10.71 -4.34
C MET A 108 6.87 -9.76 -4.57
N ASP A 109 8.07 -10.26 -4.88
CA ASP A 109 9.22 -9.40 -5.19
C ASP A 109 8.96 -8.65 -6.51
N ASP A 110 8.48 -9.35 -7.53
CA ASP A 110 8.09 -8.78 -8.82
C ASP A 110 6.89 -7.82 -8.67
N PHE A 111 5.91 -8.18 -7.83
CA PHE A 111 4.74 -7.35 -7.55
C PHE A 111 5.15 -6.00 -6.95
N TRP A 112 5.94 -6.02 -5.86
CA TRP A 112 6.36 -4.78 -5.19
C TRP A 112 7.35 -3.98 -6.03
N PHE A 113 8.24 -4.64 -6.77
CA PHE A 113 9.14 -3.97 -7.69
C PHE A 113 8.37 -3.10 -8.69
N ARG A 114 7.37 -3.66 -9.38
CA ARG A 114 6.52 -2.93 -10.31
C ARG A 114 5.71 -1.83 -9.62
N SER A 115 5.15 -2.12 -8.46
CA SER A 115 4.36 -1.17 -7.66
C SER A 115 5.18 0.06 -7.27
N VAL A 116 6.44 -0.11 -6.86
CA VAL A 116 7.36 1.00 -6.57
C VAL A 116 7.61 1.86 -7.81
N TYR A 117 7.85 1.25 -8.97
CA TYR A 117 8.04 2.02 -10.21
C TYR A 117 6.82 2.83 -10.60
N VAL A 118 5.62 2.26 -10.45
CA VAL A 118 4.36 2.99 -10.69
C VAL A 118 4.22 4.14 -9.70
N GLY A 119 4.52 3.92 -8.43
CA GLY A 119 4.53 4.95 -7.40
C GLY A 119 5.49 6.10 -7.72
N LEU A 120 6.73 5.79 -8.08
CA LEU A 120 7.71 6.79 -8.47
C LEU A 120 7.30 7.57 -9.73
N ALA A 121 6.74 6.89 -10.72
CA ALA A 121 6.23 7.53 -11.93
C ALA A 121 5.06 8.47 -11.61
N ALA A 122 4.10 8.03 -10.78
CA ALA A 122 2.97 8.84 -10.33
C ALA A 122 3.43 10.07 -9.55
N LYS A 123 4.40 9.92 -8.64
CA LYS A 123 5.06 11.03 -7.93
C LYS A 123 5.66 12.04 -8.90
N GLN A 124 6.41 11.57 -9.89
CA GLN A 124 7.08 12.42 -10.87
C GLN A 124 6.10 13.17 -11.77
N VAL A 125 5.03 12.51 -12.23
CA VAL A 125 4.04 13.09 -13.14
C VAL A 125 3.10 14.05 -12.42
N SER A 126 2.96 13.98 -11.09
CA SER A 126 2.04 14.83 -10.32
C SER A 126 2.28 16.33 -10.51
N GLY A 127 3.53 16.74 -10.76
CA GLY A 127 3.92 18.14 -10.96
C GLY A 127 3.71 19.05 -9.73
N ASP A 128 3.08 18.56 -8.69
CA ASP A 128 2.78 19.27 -7.45
C ASP A 128 3.43 18.57 -6.25
N ARG A 129 4.42 19.22 -5.63
CA ARG A 129 5.15 18.68 -4.47
C ARG A 129 4.22 18.30 -3.30
N ARG A 130 3.11 19.01 -3.10
CA ARG A 130 2.15 18.72 -2.03
C ARG A 130 1.34 17.44 -2.27
N LYS A 131 1.15 17.08 -3.55
CA LYS A 131 0.42 15.87 -3.96
C LYS A 131 1.36 14.71 -4.26
N ALA A 132 2.65 14.97 -4.39
CA ALA A 132 3.64 14.00 -4.84
C ALA A 132 3.64 12.72 -3.98
N GLU A 133 3.60 12.88 -2.64
CA GLU A 133 3.60 11.74 -1.71
C GLU A 133 2.29 10.94 -1.78
N LYS A 134 1.14 11.62 -1.85
CA LYS A 134 -0.14 10.95 -2.05
C LYS A 134 -0.14 10.17 -3.37
N MET A 135 0.36 10.77 -4.46
CA MET A 135 0.45 10.11 -5.76
C MET A 135 1.40 8.91 -5.75
N PHE A 136 2.52 9.01 -5.02
CA PHE A 136 3.41 7.86 -4.80
C PHE A 136 2.67 6.71 -4.12
N LEU A 137 1.99 6.97 -3.02
CA LEU A 137 1.26 5.97 -2.25
C LEU A 137 0.14 5.34 -3.08
N MET A 138 -0.63 6.14 -3.81
CA MET A 138 -1.67 5.65 -4.72
C MET A 138 -1.08 4.75 -5.82
N GLY A 139 0.05 5.14 -6.40
CA GLY A 139 0.75 4.35 -7.40
C GLY A 139 1.34 3.06 -6.83
N LEU A 140 1.87 3.09 -5.60
CA LEU A 140 2.39 1.90 -4.92
C LEU A 140 1.28 0.87 -4.65
N LEU A 141 0.10 1.34 -4.29
CA LEU A 141 -1.02 0.48 -3.86
C LEU A 141 -2.06 0.21 -4.96
N HIS A 142 -1.83 0.68 -6.19
CA HIS A 142 -2.83 0.65 -7.27
C HIS A 142 -3.36 -0.75 -7.60
N ASP A 143 -2.56 -1.80 -7.42
CA ASP A 143 -2.86 -3.18 -7.83
C ASP A 143 -3.03 -4.16 -6.64
N VAL A 144 -3.13 -3.65 -5.40
CA VAL A 144 -3.26 -4.50 -4.19
C VAL A 144 -4.53 -5.36 -4.18
N GLY A 145 -5.57 -4.94 -4.86
CA GLY A 145 -6.79 -5.73 -5.08
C GLY A 145 -6.52 -7.08 -5.74
N LYS A 146 -5.42 -7.20 -6.49
CA LYS A 146 -4.97 -8.48 -7.06
C LYS A 146 -4.57 -9.47 -5.97
N ILE A 147 -3.82 -9.03 -4.97
CA ILE A 147 -3.43 -9.90 -3.85
C ILE A 147 -4.69 -10.35 -3.10
N VAL A 148 -5.61 -9.42 -2.82
CA VAL A 148 -6.89 -9.70 -2.15
C VAL A 148 -7.69 -10.73 -2.92
N LEU A 149 -7.97 -10.50 -4.19
CA LEU A 149 -8.75 -11.41 -5.03
C LEU A 149 -8.08 -12.79 -5.11
N PHE A 150 -6.79 -12.83 -5.41
CA PHE A 150 -6.06 -14.08 -5.63
C PHE A 150 -5.87 -14.89 -4.33
N SER A 151 -5.95 -14.24 -3.17
CA SER A 151 -5.94 -14.93 -1.87
C SER A 151 -7.31 -15.50 -1.48
N ARG A 152 -8.41 -14.95 -1.99
CA ARG A 152 -9.76 -15.27 -1.55
C ARG A 152 -10.62 -15.99 -2.58
N ASP A 153 -10.36 -15.75 -3.85
CA ASP A 153 -11.06 -16.39 -4.98
C ASP A 153 -10.07 -16.90 -6.01
N VAL A 154 -9.36 -17.96 -5.63
CA VAL A 154 -8.35 -18.61 -6.48
C VAL A 154 -8.94 -19.13 -7.80
N ASP A 155 -10.19 -19.58 -7.78
CA ASP A 155 -10.86 -20.10 -8.97
C ASP A 155 -11.08 -19.00 -10.01
N SER A 156 -11.62 -17.86 -9.59
CA SER A 156 -11.79 -16.69 -10.47
C SER A 156 -10.45 -16.14 -10.93
N ALA A 157 -9.43 -16.09 -10.04
CA ALA A 157 -8.08 -15.70 -10.40
C ALA A 157 -7.50 -16.58 -11.52
N ASN A 158 -7.62 -17.90 -11.39
CA ASN A 158 -7.14 -18.84 -12.39
C ASN A 158 -7.89 -18.71 -13.73
N ARG A 159 -9.21 -18.46 -13.69
CA ARG A 159 -10.01 -18.21 -14.90
C ARG A 159 -9.52 -16.95 -15.63
N ILE A 160 -9.32 -15.85 -14.92
CA ILE A 160 -8.79 -14.60 -15.47
C ILE A 160 -7.43 -14.83 -16.13
N LEU A 161 -6.51 -15.50 -15.42
CA LEU A 161 -5.17 -15.78 -15.93
C LEU A 161 -5.20 -16.69 -17.17
N ALA A 162 -6.06 -17.70 -17.20
CA ALA A 162 -6.20 -18.59 -18.33
C ALA A 162 -6.75 -17.86 -19.57
N GLU A 163 -7.79 -17.03 -19.39
CA GLU A 163 -8.38 -16.25 -20.47
C GLU A 163 -7.42 -15.16 -20.98
N ALA A 164 -6.68 -14.50 -20.10
CA ALA A 164 -5.70 -13.50 -20.48
C ALA A 164 -4.55 -14.04 -21.36
N ARG A 165 -4.24 -15.34 -21.25
CA ARG A 165 -3.21 -15.99 -22.09
C ARG A 165 -3.69 -16.30 -23.52
N THR A 166 -4.98 -16.45 -23.72
CA THR A 166 -5.56 -16.95 -24.99
C THR A 166 -6.43 -15.92 -25.70
N SER A 167 -6.91 -14.91 -25.00
CA SER A 167 -7.80 -13.88 -25.51
C SER A 167 -7.03 -12.65 -26.01
N SER A 168 -7.57 -11.97 -27.00
CA SER A 168 -7.12 -10.64 -27.43
C SER A 168 -7.77 -9.49 -26.63
N LYS A 169 -8.68 -9.81 -25.70
CA LYS A 169 -9.32 -8.82 -24.81
C LYS A 169 -8.30 -8.19 -23.88
N LYS A 170 -8.56 -6.98 -23.48
CA LYS A 170 -7.78 -6.33 -22.42
C LYS A 170 -8.11 -6.95 -21.06
N LEU A 171 -7.16 -6.94 -20.14
CA LEU A 171 -7.30 -7.59 -18.84
C LEU A 171 -8.55 -7.13 -18.07
N TYR A 172 -8.83 -5.83 -18.03
CA TYR A 172 -10.01 -5.30 -17.35
C TYR A 172 -11.34 -5.76 -17.96
N GLU A 173 -11.38 -6.09 -19.26
CA GLU A 173 -12.57 -6.66 -19.92
C GLU A 173 -12.80 -8.10 -19.47
N ILE A 174 -11.72 -8.88 -19.36
CA ILE A 174 -11.75 -10.25 -18.84
C ILE A 174 -12.19 -10.26 -17.37
N GLU A 175 -11.64 -9.36 -16.56
CA GLU A 175 -12.02 -9.20 -15.15
C GLU A 175 -13.53 -8.93 -15.03
N ARG A 176 -14.07 -7.97 -15.79
CA ARG A 176 -15.52 -7.69 -15.80
C ARG A 176 -16.37 -8.86 -16.26
N ASP A 177 -15.91 -9.61 -17.24
CA ASP A 177 -16.64 -10.79 -17.74
C ASP A 177 -16.66 -11.92 -16.69
N VAL A 178 -15.57 -12.08 -15.92
CA VAL A 178 -15.45 -13.15 -14.92
C VAL A 178 -16.05 -12.77 -13.57
N LEU A 179 -15.85 -11.52 -13.12
CA LEU A 179 -16.17 -11.04 -11.78
C LEU A 179 -17.38 -10.09 -11.73
N GLY A 180 -17.67 -9.39 -12.84
CA GLY A 180 -18.60 -8.26 -12.85
C GLY A 180 -17.96 -6.92 -12.41
N TYR A 181 -16.71 -6.93 -11.95
CA TYR A 181 -15.91 -5.76 -11.55
C TYR A 181 -14.44 -5.96 -11.95
N THR A 182 -13.61 -4.94 -11.72
CA THR A 182 -12.17 -4.99 -12.01
C THR A 182 -11.35 -5.09 -10.72
N ILE A 183 -10.12 -5.58 -10.84
CA ILE A 183 -9.14 -5.59 -9.74
C ILE A 183 -8.86 -4.16 -9.23
N SER A 184 -8.84 -3.18 -10.13
CA SER A 184 -8.66 -1.77 -9.75
C SER A 184 -9.79 -1.24 -8.87
N GLU A 185 -11.04 -1.70 -9.11
CA GLU A 185 -12.19 -1.35 -8.25
C GLU A 185 -12.05 -1.98 -6.84
N VAL A 186 -11.48 -3.17 -6.74
CA VAL A 186 -11.15 -3.79 -5.43
C VAL A 186 -10.07 -2.98 -4.71
N SER A 187 -8.99 -2.59 -5.42
CA SER A 187 -7.94 -1.75 -4.84
C SER A 187 -8.51 -0.42 -4.33
N ALA A 188 -9.37 0.24 -5.13
CA ALA A 188 -9.99 1.51 -4.76
C ALA A 188 -10.85 1.37 -3.50
N ALA A 189 -11.72 0.35 -3.43
CA ALA A 189 -12.57 0.11 -2.26
C ALA A 189 -11.76 -0.15 -0.99
N LEU A 190 -10.65 -0.90 -1.10
CA LEU A 190 -9.77 -1.15 0.03
C LEU A 190 -9.05 0.13 0.50
N LEU A 191 -8.53 0.94 -0.44
CA LEU A 191 -7.87 2.20 -0.10
C LEU A 191 -8.84 3.21 0.51
N GLU A 192 -10.09 3.20 0.07
CA GLU A 192 -11.18 4.00 0.63
C GLU A 192 -11.49 3.59 2.08
N SER A 193 -11.53 2.27 2.38
CA SER A 193 -11.72 1.79 3.76
C SER A 193 -10.58 2.20 4.70
N TRP A 194 -9.38 2.44 4.17
CA TRP A 194 -8.23 2.96 4.90
C TRP A 194 -8.16 4.50 4.98
N GLY A 195 -9.16 5.20 4.41
CA GLY A 195 -9.17 6.67 4.38
C GLY A 195 -8.12 7.29 3.46
N LEU A 196 -7.64 6.55 2.45
CA LEU A 196 -6.60 7.00 1.53
C LEU A 196 -7.13 7.53 0.20
N ALA A 197 -8.41 7.36 -0.09
CA ALA A 197 -9.03 7.80 -1.35
C ALA A 197 -9.61 9.22 -1.24
#